data_b367513b8c3d036c4e198bdf8ee8bfff
#
_entry.id   b367513b8c3d036c4e198bdf8ee8bfff
#
_cell.length_a   1.000
_cell.length_b   1.000
_cell.length_c   1.000
_cell.angle_alpha   90.00
_cell.angle_beta   90.00
_cell.angle_gamma   90.00
#
_symmetry.space_group_name_H-M   'P 1'
#
loop_
_entity.id
_entity.type
_entity.pdbx_description
1 polymer ?
#
loop_
_entity_poly.entity_id
_entity_poly.type
_entity_poly.pdbx_seq_one_letter_code
_entity_poly.pdbx_strand_id
1 'polypeptide(L)'
;MRLSGNTVAAPFSRRVQVVVVGTGPGGSTVAKRLAEAGRDVLLIEAGSYVAAKEFSQREGEMMQKLYYEAGLRATDDGSMAMLQGRVVGGSSVVNYLDCFRTPERLLREWVRRFNLPDLSPEAMKPRFEKIEEILHVRKVEVGNLNVNNDLLRQGAERLGWKGDTFHRNAKDCYGSGFCDLGCTYNVKQSAAVTFVPLATRSGATLLTDARVDHVVTEAGRAAAVEGTLLDEARQPRGTFRIDADVVVISGGAIHTPYLLLRSGIDDPSGHLGGNLWTHPGTPVCGWYPGRHIANYEGIKQGYYIGEFSDVLNGNPIGAIIEGIGAPPGITSTIFPGFGLERQKQLRRYNEYSAAGMLLRDSVPGRVGVGKGRPSIQWSFARIDAMRMRQAVELCAEAWLASGAAAVITGHSRLTVLKSIRDFKKLDDVGWSGGDLALFCFHQMGTARMGGSPAIGATSPTGRLWAYKNLYVADGSLFPTASGVNPQLTIYALTDVVADGILAET
;
A
#
# COMPACT_ATOMS: atom_id res chain seq x y z
N MET A 1 4.44 -14.46 -22.37
CA MET A 1 5.79 -15.10 -22.18
C MET A 1 6.43 -14.54 -20.90
N ARG A 2 7.22 -15.35 -20.16
CA ARG A 2 7.98 -14.87 -18.98
C ARG A 2 9.48 -15.04 -19.22
N LEU A 3 10.22 -13.97 -19.02
CA LEU A 3 11.68 -13.88 -19.04
C LEU A 3 12.18 -13.51 -17.63
N SER A 4 13.41 -13.87 -17.29
CA SER A 4 14.05 -13.47 -16.03
C SER A 4 15.43 -12.86 -16.28
N GLY A 5 15.74 -11.75 -15.62
CA GLY A 5 17.05 -11.13 -15.61
C GLY A 5 18.16 -12.07 -15.19
N ASN A 6 17.83 -13.08 -14.36
CA ASN A 6 18.75 -14.11 -13.95
C ASN A 6 19.18 -15.04 -15.11
N THR A 7 18.37 -15.21 -16.16
CA THR A 7 18.61 -16.19 -17.23
C THR A 7 18.77 -15.62 -18.64
N VAL A 8 18.24 -14.41 -18.94
CA VAL A 8 18.39 -13.82 -20.27
C VAL A 8 19.83 -13.45 -20.55
N ALA A 9 20.21 -13.45 -21.84
CA ALA A 9 21.54 -12.96 -22.24
C ALA A 9 21.73 -11.50 -21.82
N ALA A 10 22.96 -11.14 -21.45
CA ALA A 10 23.34 -9.77 -21.10
C ALA A 10 24.48 -9.30 -22.01
N PRO A 11 24.44 -8.06 -22.56
CA PRO A 11 23.34 -7.08 -22.39
C PRO A 11 22.07 -7.55 -23.11
N PHE A 12 20.89 -7.19 -22.55
CA PHE A 12 19.60 -7.50 -23.14
C PHE A 12 19.00 -6.24 -23.79
N SER A 13 18.55 -6.34 -25.02
CA SER A 13 17.84 -5.25 -25.69
C SER A 13 16.60 -5.73 -26.42
N ARG A 14 15.56 -4.90 -26.43
CA ARG A 14 14.32 -5.15 -27.16
C ARG A 14 13.63 -3.85 -27.52
N ARG A 15 12.92 -3.82 -28.65
CA ARG A 15 11.97 -2.77 -28.99
C ARG A 15 10.54 -3.29 -28.81
N VAL A 16 9.67 -2.47 -28.22
CA VAL A 16 8.25 -2.79 -28.02
C VAL A 16 7.38 -1.55 -28.26
N GLN A 17 6.08 -1.72 -28.45
CA GLN A 17 5.17 -0.58 -28.52
C GLN A 17 5.01 0.07 -27.15
N VAL A 18 4.87 -0.73 -26.10
CA VAL A 18 4.65 -0.24 -24.74
C VAL A 18 5.56 -0.95 -23.75
N VAL A 19 6.29 -0.19 -22.96
CA VAL A 19 6.99 -0.70 -21.78
C VAL A 19 6.28 -0.22 -20.50
N VAL A 20 5.99 -1.16 -19.59
CA VAL A 20 5.38 -0.87 -18.30
C VAL A 20 6.36 -1.27 -17.19
N VAL A 21 6.77 -0.32 -16.35
CA VAL A 21 7.75 -0.51 -15.28
C VAL A 21 7.03 -0.70 -13.95
N GLY A 22 7.02 -1.92 -13.44
CA GLY A 22 6.32 -2.34 -12.21
C GLY A 22 5.10 -3.18 -12.50
N THR A 23 4.93 -4.27 -11.74
CA THR A 23 3.87 -5.28 -11.90
C THR A 23 2.80 -5.22 -10.82
N GLY A 24 2.81 -4.18 -9.99
CA GLY A 24 1.78 -3.94 -8.96
C GLY A 24 0.39 -3.74 -9.57
N PRO A 25 -0.61 -3.45 -8.74
CA PRO A 25 -1.99 -3.21 -9.17
C PRO A 25 -2.10 -2.29 -10.39
N GLY A 26 -1.37 -1.18 -10.40
CA GLY A 26 -1.44 -0.20 -11.48
C GLY A 26 -0.84 -0.71 -12.78
N GLY A 27 0.44 -1.07 -12.78
CA GLY A 27 1.13 -1.50 -14.01
C GLY A 27 0.51 -2.74 -14.65
N SER A 28 0.07 -3.70 -13.84
CA SER A 28 -0.60 -4.90 -14.35
C SER A 28 -1.97 -4.60 -14.98
N THR A 29 -2.70 -3.58 -14.47
CA THR A 29 -3.96 -3.13 -15.06
C THR A 29 -3.73 -2.53 -16.45
N VAL A 30 -2.79 -1.60 -16.55
CA VAL A 30 -2.44 -0.98 -17.85
C VAL A 30 -1.92 -2.03 -18.82
N ALA A 31 -1.01 -2.90 -18.40
CA ALA A 31 -0.47 -3.96 -19.25
C ALA A 31 -1.55 -4.90 -19.78
N LYS A 32 -2.51 -5.30 -18.92
CA LYS A 32 -3.67 -6.10 -19.33
C LYS A 32 -4.50 -5.39 -20.39
N ARG A 33 -4.89 -4.14 -20.15
CA ARG A 33 -5.76 -3.36 -21.05
C ARG A 33 -5.10 -3.15 -22.42
N LEU A 34 -3.81 -2.81 -22.45
CA LEU A 34 -3.10 -2.57 -23.69
C LEU A 34 -2.81 -3.87 -24.46
N ALA A 35 -2.48 -4.95 -23.77
CA ALA A 35 -2.31 -6.26 -24.43
C ALA A 35 -3.63 -6.80 -24.99
N GLU A 36 -4.76 -6.63 -24.29
CA GLU A 36 -6.10 -6.97 -24.81
C GLU A 36 -6.48 -6.16 -26.05
N ALA A 37 -5.95 -4.94 -26.17
CA ALA A 37 -6.08 -4.12 -27.38
C ALA A 37 -5.05 -4.44 -28.48
N GLY A 38 -4.29 -5.54 -28.34
CA GLY A 38 -3.35 -6.03 -29.34
C GLY A 38 -2.01 -5.31 -29.39
N ARG A 39 -1.64 -4.50 -28.36
CA ARG A 39 -0.33 -3.83 -28.29
C ARG A 39 0.78 -4.81 -27.88
N ASP A 40 1.98 -4.67 -28.46
CA ASP A 40 3.19 -5.37 -27.96
C ASP A 40 3.63 -4.72 -26.65
N VAL A 41 3.34 -5.40 -25.52
CA VAL A 41 3.60 -4.89 -24.16
C VAL A 41 4.71 -5.70 -23.49
N LEU A 42 5.73 -4.99 -22.98
CA LEU A 42 6.71 -5.56 -22.05
C LEU A 42 6.49 -5.01 -20.65
N LEU A 43 6.18 -5.90 -19.73
CA LEU A 43 6.02 -5.61 -18.30
C LEU A 43 7.31 -5.97 -17.57
N ILE A 44 7.94 -5.01 -16.86
CA ILE A 44 9.23 -5.18 -16.18
C ILE A 44 9.02 -5.12 -14.67
N GLU A 45 9.67 -6.03 -13.92
CA GLU A 45 9.62 -6.10 -12.45
C GLU A 45 11.02 -6.26 -11.86
N ALA A 46 11.33 -5.43 -10.85
CA ALA A 46 12.58 -5.52 -10.12
C ALA A 46 12.67 -6.75 -9.20
N GLY A 47 11.51 -7.21 -8.73
CA GLY A 47 11.39 -8.42 -7.92
C GLY A 47 11.26 -9.69 -8.77
N SER A 48 11.41 -10.83 -8.09
CA SER A 48 11.26 -12.15 -8.70
C SER A 48 9.79 -12.56 -8.81
N TYR A 49 9.48 -13.47 -9.71
CA TYR A 49 8.23 -14.21 -9.66
C TYR A 49 8.34 -15.30 -8.58
N VAL A 50 7.42 -15.29 -7.62
CA VAL A 50 7.36 -16.25 -6.53
C VAL A 50 6.08 -17.08 -6.68
N ALA A 51 6.25 -18.38 -6.95
CA ALA A 51 5.12 -19.30 -7.04
C ALA A 51 4.56 -19.61 -5.62
N ALA A 52 3.29 -20.02 -5.55
CA ALA A 52 2.62 -20.31 -4.28
C ALA A 52 3.41 -21.25 -3.36
N LYS A 53 3.98 -22.34 -3.91
CA LYS A 53 4.78 -23.33 -3.18
C LYS A 53 6.10 -22.79 -2.61
N GLU A 54 6.54 -21.60 -3.05
CA GLU A 54 7.78 -20.95 -2.62
C GLU A 54 7.57 -19.95 -1.47
N PHE A 55 6.32 -19.70 -1.08
CA PHE A 55 6.02 -18.96 0.14
C PHE A 55 6.25 -19.88 1.35
N SER A 56 7.42 -19.78 1.96
CA SER A 56 7.85 -20.69 3.03
C SER A 56 7.16 -20.43 4.37
N GLN A 57 6.40 -19.34 4.50
CA GLN A 57 5.76 -18.88 5.74
C GLN A 57 6.77 -18.55 6.87
N ARG A 58 8.06 -18.58 6.58
CA ARG A 58 9.13 -18.16 7.50
C ARG A 58 9.33 -16.66 7.39
N GLU A 59 9.01 -15.95 8.46
CA GLU A 59 8.94 -14.50 8.50
C GLU A 59 10.22 -13.82 7.98
N GLY A 60 11.38 -14.13 8.56
CA GLY A 60 12.65 -13.51 8.16
C GLY A 60 13.03 -13.77 6.69
N GLU A 61 12.72 -14.96 6.17
CA GLU A 61 12.97 -15.33 4.78
C GLU A 61 12.03 -14.57 3.83
N MET A 62 10.73 -14.56 4.14
CA MET A 62 9.74 -13.91 3.28
C MET A 62 9.86 -12.38 3.32
N MET A 63 10.21 -11.79 4.44
CA MET A 63 10.49 -10.34 4.51
C MET A 63 11.64 -9.94 3.57
N GLN A 64 12.73 -10.70 3.56
CA GLN A 64 13.84 -10.48 2.64
C GLN A 64 13.45 -10.70 1.17
N LYS A 65 12.62 -11.72 0.91
CA LYS A 65 12.25 -12.12 -0.44
C LYS A 65 11.19 -11.21 -1.08
N LEU A 66 10.25 -10.69 -0.30
CA LEU A 66 9.05 -10.03 -0.82
C LEU A 66 9.04 -8.51 -0.68
N TYR A 67 9.87 -7.94 0.19
CA TYR A 67 9.84 -6.52 0.49
C TYR A 67 11.10 -5.77 0.04
N TYR A 68 10.94 -4.48 -0.24
CA TYR A 68 12.08 -3.58 -0.32
C TYR A 68 12.77 -3.49 1.05
N GLU A 69 14.11 -3.54 1.03
CA GLU A 69 14.93 -3.41 2.25
C GLU A 69 14.51 -4.37 3.37
N ALA A 70 14.00 -5.56 3.01
CA ALA A 70 13.49 -6.57 3.96
C ALA A 70 12.40 -6.02 4.93
N GLY A 71 11.63 -5.01 4.49
CA GLY A 71 10.60 -4.37 5.31
C GLY A 71 11.14 -3.34 6.31
N LEU A 72 12.43 -2.98 6.23
CA LEU A 72 13.08 -2.03 7.15
C LEU A 72 13.14 -0.59 6.62
N ARG A 73 12.47 -0.30 5.50
CA ARG A 73 12.40 1.07 4.97
C ARG A 73 11.66 1.98 5.95
N ALA A 74 12.18 3.19 6.10
CA ALA A 74 11.57 4.23 6.91
C ALA A 74 11.72 5.60 6.24
N THR A 75 11.07 6.61 6.80
CA THR A 75 11.34 8.02 6.52
C THR A 75 12.81 8.37 6.82
N ASP A 76 13.32 9.46 6.25
CA ASP A 76 14.75 9.83 6.39
C ASP A 76 15.19 10.04 7.85
N ASP A 77 14.27 10.48 8.70
CA ASP A 77 14.47 10.64 10.14
C ASP A 77 14.19 9.36 10.97
N GLY A 78 13.77 8.27 10.31
CA GLY A 78 13.44 7.02 10.97
C GLY A 78 12.13 7.02 11.76
N SER A 79 11.32 8.06 11.69
CA SER A 79 10.13 8.22 12.53
C SER A 79 8.96 7.33 12.14
N MET A 80 8.89 6.87 10.88
CA MET A 80 7.81 6.02 10.38
C MET A 80 8.32 4.92 9.47
N ALA A 81 7.98 3.66 9.78
CA ALA A 81 8.24 2.52 8.90
C ALA A 81 7.32 2.54 7.68
N MET A 82 7.88 2.24 6.50
CA MET A 82 7.16 2.26 5.21
C MET A 82 7.34 0.94 4.47
N LEU A 83 6.30 0.12 4.44
CA LEU A 83 6.37 -1.19 3.82
C LEU A 83 5.92 -1.13 2.36
N GLN A 84 6.71 -1.75 1.48
CA GLN A 84 6.41 -1.87 0.06
C GLN A 84 6.90 -3.21 -0.47
N GLY A 85 6.06 -3.91 -1.24
CA GLY A 85 6.42 -5.17 -1.88
C GLY A 85 7.39 -4.98 -3.06
N ARG A 86 8.35 -5.91 -3.20
CA ARG A 86 9.27 -6.06 -4.33
C ARG A 86 9.21 -7.48 -4.85
N VAL A 87 8.21 -7.77 -5.62
CA VAL A 87 7.85 -9.09 -6.14
C VAL A 87 6.86 -8.91 -7.29
N VAL A 88 6.78 -9.84 -8.24
CA VAL A 88 5.73 -9.81 -9.25
C VAL A 88 4.36 -9.71 -8.59
N GLY A 89 3.59 -8.68 -8.96
CA GLY A 89 2.32 -8.31 -8.32
C GLY A 89 2.45 -7.19 -7.29
N GLY A 90 3.69 -6.74 -6.97
CA GLY A 90 3.95 -5.63 -6.06
C GLY A 90 3.37 -5.84 -4.67
N SER A 91 2.97 -4.74 -4.01
CA SER A 91 2.42 -4.77 -2.64
C SER A 91 1.10 -5.53 -2.50
N SER A 92 0.38 -5.83 -3.61
CA SER A 92 -0.82 -6.67 -3.54
C SER A 92 -0.54 -8.12 -3.11
N VAL A 93 0.73 -8.58 -3.20
CA VAL A 93 1.16 -9.92 -2.74
C VAL A 93 1.29 -9.97 -1.22
N VAL A 94 1.59 -8.85 -0.59
CA VAL A 94 1.94 -8.76 0.85
C VAL A 94 0.96 -7.94 1.70
N ASN A 95 -0.13 -7.42 1.12
CA ASN A 95 -1.16 -6.68 1.83
C ASN A 95 -2.14 -7.60 2.59
N TYR A 96 -3.12 -7.02 3.30
CA TYR A 96 -4.16 -7.78 4.02
C TYR A 96 -5.48 -7.91 3.23
N LEU A 97 -5.50 -7.58 1.94
CA LEU A 97 -6.60 -7.79 0.98
C LEU A 97 -7.79 -6.82 1.10
N ASP A 98 -7.71 -5.81 1.93
CA ASP A 98 -8.85 -4.92 2.18
C ASP A 98 -9.20 -4.09 0.94
N CYS A 99 -10.47 -4.11 0.59
CA CYS A 99 -11.02 -3.52 -0.61
C CYS A 99 -12.08 -2.47 -0.26
N PHE A 100 -11.66 -1.21 -0.19
CA PHE A 100 -12.58 -0.07 -0.15
C PHE A 100 -12.64 0.60 -1.52
N ARG A 101 -13.84 0.95 -1.96
CA ARG A 101 -14.00 1.97 -3.00
C ARG A 101 -13.69 3.33 -2.38
N THR A 102 -13.06 4.23 -3.14
CA THR A 102 -12.98 5.62 -2.69
C THR A 102 -14.39 6.15 -2.44
N PRO A 103 -14.66 6.72 -1.23
CA PRO A 103 -15.97 7.24 -0.91
C PRO A 103 -16.44 8.31 -1.92
N GLU A 104 -17.71 8.29 -2.30
CA GLU A 104 -18.27 9.21 -3.32
C GLU A 104 -18.02 10.69 -2.98
N ARG A 105 -18.10 11.05 -1.69
CA ARG A 105 -17.81 12.40 -1.22
C ARG A 105 -16.42 12.86 -1.65
N LEU A 106 -15.43 11.96 -1.54
CA LEU A 106 -14.04 12.25 -1.90
C LEU A 106 -13.86 12.29 -3.42
N LEU A 107 -14.51 11.39 -4.17
CA LEU A 107 -14.51 11.45 -5.64
C LEU A 107 -15.08 12.79 -6.13
N ARG A 108 -16.21 13.25 -5.58
CA ARG A 108 -16.79 14.58 -5.89
C ARG A 108 -15.84 15.73 -5.52
N GLU A 109 -15.08 15.60 -4.43
CA GLU A 109 -14.04 16.56 -4.06
C GLU A 109 -12.92 16.58 -5.11
N TRP A 110 -12.45 15.43 -5.59
CA TRP A 110 -11.41 15.33 -6.62
C TRP A 110 -11.86 15.93 -7.96
N VAL A 111 -13.09 15.64 -8.39
CA VAL A 111 -13.69 16.27 -9.58
C VAL A 111 -13.63 17.80 -9.46
N ARG A 112 -14.09 18.34 -8.34
CA ARG A 112 -14.21 19.79 -8.16
C ARG A 112 -12.86 20.49 -7.97
N ARG A 113 -11.99 19.96 -7.09
CA ARG A 113 -10.72 20.60 -6.70
C ARG A 113 -9.61 20.41 -7.70
N PHE A 114 -9.60 19.27 -8.37
CA PHE A 114 -8.50 18.90 -9.26
C PHE A 114 -8.95 18.85 -10.74
N ASN A 115 -10.20 19.20 -11.03
CA ASN A 115 -10.77 19.17 -12.38
C ASN A 115 -10.58 17.80 -13.07
N LEU A 116 -11.10 16.75 -12.43
CA LEU A 116 -10.97 15.35 -12.85
C LEU A 116 -12.35 14.71 -13.10
N PRO A 117 -13.08 15.11 -14.18
CA PRO A 117 -14.46 14.66 -14.42
C PRO A 117 -14.59 13.14 -14.56
N ASP A 118 -13.58 12.45 -15.10
CA ASP A 118 -13.54 10.99 -15.26
C ASP A 118 -13.41 10.23 -13.94
N LEU A 119 -13.20 10.95 -12.82
CA LEU A 119 -13.18 10.38 -11.47
C LEU A 119 -14.50 10.63 -10.72
N SER A 120 -15.59 11.06 -11.41
CA SER A 120 -16.90 11.17 -10.76
C SER A 120 -17.38 9.81 -10.24
N PRO A 121 -18.21 9.78 -9.19
CA PRO A 121 -18.76 8.52 -8.67
C PRO A 121 -19.42 7.67 -9.77
N GLU A 122 -20.11 8.32 -10.70
CA GLU A 122 -20.81 7.70 -11.80
C GLU A 122 -19.85 7.04 -12.81
N ALA A 123 -18.72 7.69 -13.12
CA ALA A 123 -17.69 7.17 -14.02
C ALA A 123 -16.85 6.06 -13.36
N MET A 124 -16.61 6.17 -12.06
CA MET A 124 -15.78 5.22 -11.31
C MET A 124 -16.53 3.95 -10.91
N LYS A 125 -17.84 4.02 -10.69
CA LYS A 125 -18.66 2.87 -10.26
C LYS A 125 -18.48 1.63 -11.15
N PRO A 126 -18.68 1.69 -12.47
CA PRO A 126 -18.54 0.51 -13.34
C PRO A 126 -17.10 -0.03 -13.38
N ARG A 127 -16.09 0.83 -13.18
CA ARG A 127 -14.69 0.40 -13.07
C ARG A 127 -14.46 -0.40 -11.80
N PHE A 128 -14.94 0.09 -10.66
CA PHE A 128 -14.87 -0.66 -9.40
C PHE A 128 -15.55 -2.02 -9.51
N GLU A 129 -16.76 -2.08 -10.05
CA GLU A 129 -17.53 -3.33 -10.21
C GLU A 129 -16.79 -4.37 -11.06
N LYS A 130 -16.23 -3.96 -12.19
CA LYS A 130 -15.42 -4.82 -13.06
C LYS A 130 -14.15 -5.34 -12.35
N ILE A 131 -13.46 -4.48 -11.59
CA ILE A 131 -12.24 -4.83 -10.86
C ILE A 131 -12.57 -5.77 -9.70
N GLU A 132 -13.63 -5.49 -8.96
CA GLU A 132 -14.11 -6.36 -7.87
C GLU A 132 -14.46 -7.76 -8.35
N GLU A 133 -15.05 -7.88 -9.54
CA GLU A 133 -15.32 -9.18 -10.17
C GLU A 133 -14.03 -9.94 -10.48
N ILE A 134 -13.05 -9.29 -11.13
CA ILE A 134 -11.74 -9.90 -11.46
C ILE A 134 -10.99 -10.33 -10.18
N LEU A 135 -11.07 -9.52 -9.14
CA LEU A 135 -10.39 -9.75 -7.86
C LEU A 135 -11.18 -10.66 -6.91
N HIS A 136 -12.37 -11.13 -7.28
CA HIS A 136 -13.27 -11.88 -6.41
C HIS A 136 -13.50 -11.19 -5.05
N VAL A 137 -13.78 -9.88 -5.06
CA VAL A 137 -14.03 -9.13 -3.83
C VAL A 137 -15.33 -9.60 -3.19
N ARG A 138 -15.25 -10.01 -1.92
CA ARG A 138 -16.40 -10.48 -1.14
C ARG A 138 -16.31 -9.94 0.29
N LYS A 139 -17.46 -9.70 0.88
CA LYS A 139 -17.56 -9.30 2.29
C LYS A 139 -17.20 -10.48 3.19
N VAL A 140 -16.44 -10.24 4.26
CA VAL A 140 -16.15 -11.25 5.28
C VAL A 140 -17.42 -11.48 6.10
N GLU A 141 -17.81 -12.73 6.25
CA GLU A 141 -18.91 -13.09 7.15
C GLU A 141 -18.47 -12.99 8.61
N VAL A 142 -19.36 -12.54 9.49
CA VAL A 142 -19.06 -12.37 10.93
C VAL A 142 -18.57 -13.68 11.56
N GLY A 143 -19.14 -14.82 11.16
CA GLY A 143 -18.74 -16.15 11.64
C GLY A 143 -17.32 -16.58 11.27
N ASN A 144 -16.68 -15.90 10.29
CA ASN A 144 -15.32 -16.16 9.85
C ASN A 144 -14.28 -15.21 10.47
N LEU A 145 -14.70 -14.31 11.36
CA LEU A 145 -13.78 -13.44 12.08
C LEU A 145 -12.91 -14.27 13.03
N ASN A 146 -11.61 -13.97 13.06
CA ASN A 146 -10.78 -14.51 14.12
C ASN A 146 -11.10 -13.85 15.48
N VAL A 147 -10.63 -14.42 16.56
CA VAL A 147 -10.89 -13.93 17.93
C VAL A 147 -10.54 -12.45 18.08
N ASN A 148 -9.45 -12.00 17.47
CA ASN A 148 -9.01 -10.60 17.51
C ASN A 148 -10.06 -9.64 16.93
N ASN A 149 -10.51 -9.92 15.71
CA ASN A 149 -11.48 -9.06 15.02
C ASN A 149 -12.86 -9.13 15.65
N ASP A 150 -13.26 -10.30 16.17
CA ASP A 150 -14.54 -10.45 16.87
C ASP A 150 -14.57 -9.67 18.20
N LEU A 151 -13.45 -9.62 18.93
CA LEU A 151 -13.34 -8.78 20.13
C LEU A 151 -13.46 -7.29 19.80
N LEU A 152 -12.86 -6.82 18.70
CA LEU A 152 -13.00 -5.43 18.26
C LEU A 152 -14.47 -5.12 17.93
N ARG A 153 -15.15 -6.04 17.21
CA ARG A 153 -16.59 -5.95 16.92
C ARG A 153 -17.42 -5.85 18.20
N GLN A 154 -17.21 -6.76 19.16
CA GLN A 154 -17.91 -6.76 20.44
C GLN A 154 -17.72 -5.45 21.20
N GLY A 155 -16.50 -4.88 21.19
CA GLY A 155 -16.22 -3.59 21.81
C GLY A 155 -17.00 -2.45 21.15
N ALA A 156 -16.99 -2.39 19.83
CA ALA A 156 -17.73 -1.38 19.06
C ALA A 156 -19.24 -1.48 19.30
N GLU A 157 -19.82 -2.69 19.27
CA GLU A 157 -21.25 -2.92 19.50
C GLU A 157 -21.68 -2.50 20.91
N ARG A 158 -20.88 -2.81 21.94
CA ARG A 158 -21.19 -2.39 23.33
C ARG A 158 -21.17 -0.88 23.52
N LEU A 159 -20.38 -0.18 22.70
CA LEU A 159 -20.29 1.28 22.71
C LEU A 159 -21.29 1.94 21.74
N GLY A 160 -22.03 1.16 20.94
CA GLY A 160 -22.96 1.68 19.94
C GLY A 160 -22.29 2.32 18.74
N TRP A 161 -21.01 1.98 18.46
CA TRP A 161 -20.26 2.55 17.35
C TRP A 161 -20.47 1.79 16.04
N LYS A 162 -20.47 2.52 14.94
CA LYS A 162 -20.59 1.97 13.59
C LYS A 162 -19.30 1.30 13.15
N GLY A 163 -19.39 0.02 12.89
CA GLY A 163 -18.33 -0.78 12.32
C GLY A 163 -18.91 -1.81 11.35
N ASP A 164 -18.05 -2.43 10.55
CA ASP A 164 -18.45 -3.48 9.62
C ASP A 164 -17.30 -4.44 9.34
N THR A 165 -17.61 -5.55 8.69
CA THR A 165 -16.60 -6.48 8.19
C THR A 165 -16.05 -5.98 6.86
N PHE A 166 -14.76 -6.25 6.62
CA PHE A 166 -14.09 -5.86 5.39
C PHE A 166 -14.63 -6.59 4.15
N HIS A 167 -14.62 -5.91 3.01
CA HIS A 167 -14.59 -6.57 1.71
C HIS A 167 -13.15 -6.94 1.40
N ARG A 168 -12.90 -8.18 0.96
CA ARG A 168 -11.54 -8.69 0.70
C ARG A 168 -11.45 -9.41 -0.64
N ASN A 169 -10.33 -9.22 -1.33
CA ASN A 169 -10.05 -9.91 -2.60
C ASN A 169 -9.45 -11.30 -2.35
N ALA A 170 -10.29 -12.20 -1.86
CA ALA A 170 -9.93 -13.60 -1.60
C ALA A 170 -10.97 -14.56 -2.15
N LYS A 171 -10.51 -15.66 -2.72
CA LYS A 171 -11.36 -16.76 -3.18
C LYS A 171 -11.15 -17.96 -2.26
N ASP A 172 -12.21 -18.32 -1.49
CA ASP A 172 -12.21 -19.45 -0.57
C ASP A 172 -11.05 -19.42 0.46
N CYS A 173 -10.97 -18.33 1.25
CA CYS A 173 -9.90 -18.10 2.22
C CYS A 173 -9.98 -19.09 3.39
N TYR A 174 -8.92 -19.85 3.61
CA TYR A 174 -8.79 -20.84 4.72
C TYR A 174 -8.33 -20.19 6.04
N GLY A 175 -8.10 -18.88 6.09
CA GLY A 175 -7.64 -18.22 7.32
C GLY A 175 -6.23 -18.62 7.75
N SER A 176 -5.31 -18.86 6.81
CA SER A 176 -3.93 -19.29 7.14
C SER A 176 -3.10 -18.25 7.89
N GLY A 177 -3.51 -16.98 7.88
CA GLY A 177 -2.84 -15.91 8.61
C GLY A 177 -1.53 -15.37 8.01
N PHE A 178 -1.07 -15.86 6.86
CA PHE A 178 0.21 -15.46 6.24
C PHE A 178 0.06 -14.44 5.10
N CYS A 179 -0.94 -13.56 5.15
CA CYS A 179 -1.23 -12.62 4.07
C CYS A 179 -0.04 -11.71 3.71
N ASP A 180 0.70 -11.26 4.70
CA ASP A 180 1.88 -10.39 4.62
C ASP A 180 3.18 -11.13 4.24
N LEU A 181 3.18 -12.45 4.29
CA LEU A 181 4.32 -13.30 3.93
C LEU A 181 4.09 -14.09 2.61
N GLY A 182 3.02 -13.72 1.88
CA GLY A 182 2.59 -14.44 0.68
C GLY A 182 1.60 -15.57 0.97
N CYS A 183 0.67 -15.77 0.06
CA CYS A 183 -0.40 -16.76 0.22
C CYS A 183 -0.04 -18.07 -0.47
N THR A 184 0.38 -19.06 0.31
CA THR A 184 0.76 -20.40 -0.16
C THR A 184 -0.38 -21.14 -0.91
N TYR A 185 -1.62 -20.78 -0.62
CA TYR A 185 -2.81 -21.41 -1.20
C TYR A 185 -3.33 -20.73 -2.47
N ASN A 186 -2.73 -19.60 -2.91
CA ASN A 186 -3.21 -18.77 -4.02
C ASN A 186 -4.67 -18.29 -3.91
N VAL A 187 -5.26 -18.34 -2.72
CA VAL A 187 -6.63 -17.83 -2.50
C VAL A 187 -6.68 -16.30 -2.49
N LYS A 188 -5.56 -15.66 -2.17
CA LYS A 188 -5.39 -14.21 -2.27
C LYS A 188 -5.32 -13.78 -3.72
N GLN A 189 -6.28 -12.98 -4.16
CA GLN A 189 -6.40 -12.51 -5.54
C GLN A 189 -5.52 -11.26 -5.77
N SER A 190 -4.19 -11.42 -5.57
CA SER A 190 -3.22 -10.37 -5.87
C SER A 190 -3.07 -10.15 -7.38
N ALA A 191 -2.42 -9.05 -7.78
CA ALA A 191 -2.09 -8.80 -9.18
C ALA A 191 -1.27 -9.94 -9.81
N ALA A 192 -0.43 -10.65 -9.01
CA ALA A 192 0.37 -11.77 -9.47
C ALA A 192 -0.46 -12.98 -9.95
N VAL A 193 -1.66 -13.17 -9.41
CA VAL A 193 -2.53 -14.30 -9.77
C VAL A 193 -3.74 -13.89 -10.61
N THR A 194 -3.98 -12.58 -10.77
CA THR A 194 -5.10 -12.03 -11.55
C THR A 194 -4.61 -11.24 -12.77
N PHE A 195 -4.29 -9.97 -12.62
CA PHE A 195 -4.00 -9.05 -13.72
C PHE A 195 -2.73 -9.38 -14.51
N VAL A 196 -1.65 -9.81 -13.85
CA VAL A 196 -0.41 -10.24 -14.56
C VAL A 196 -0.65 -11.46 -15.45
N PRO A 197 -1.28 -12.55 -14.97
CA PRO A 197 -1.68 -13.65 -15.85
C PRO A 197 -2.65 -13.26 -16.96
N LEU A 198 -3.60 -12.36 -16.71
CA LEU A 198 -4.49 -11.84 -17.75
C LEU A 198 -3.69 -11.10 -18.83
N ALA A 199 -2.80 -10.19 -18.47
CA ALA A 199 -1.93 -9.49 -19.40
C ALA A 199 -1.08 -10.45 -20.25
N THR A 200 -0.45 -11.45 -19.62
CA THR A 200 0.42 -12.39 -20.32
C THR A 200 -0.35 -13.36 -21.23
N ARG A 201 -1.58 -13.74 -20.88
CA ARG A 201 -2.48 -14.49 -21.76
C ARG A 201 -2.91 -13.69 -22.99
N SER A 202 -3.06 -12.38 -22.85
CA SER A 202 -3.36 -11.46 -23.95
C SER A 202 -2.13 -11.04 -24.78
N GLY A 203 -0.96 -11.67 -24.56
CA GLY A 203 0.24 -11.46 -25.37
C GLY A 203 1.36 -10.66 -24.72
N ALA A 204 1.15 -10.02 -23.57
CA ALA A 204 2.23 -9.30 -22.90
C ALA A 204 3.40 -10.21 -22.50
N THR A 205 4.61 -9.69 -22.62
CA THR A 205 5.83 -10.33 -22.10
C THR A 205 6.12 -9.80 -20.71
N LEU A 206 6.46 -10.66 -19.75
CA LEU A 206 6.92 -10.31 -18.43
C LEU A 206 8.43 -10.51 -18.30
N LEU A 207 9.18 -9.49 -17.90
CA LEU A 207 10.60 -9.56 -17.55
C LEU A 207 10.74 -9.30 -16.04
N THR A 208 11.15 -10.33 -15.29
CA THR A 208 11.39 -10.26 -13.83
C THR A 208 12.87 -10.10 -13.53
N ASP A 209 13.21 -9.80 -12.27
CA ASP A 209 14.59 -9.65 -11.82
C ASP A 209 15.35 -8.61 -12.67
N ALA A 210 14.63 -7.55 -13.05
CA ALA A 210 15.12 -6.49 -13.92
C ALA A 210 14.73 -5.12 -13.34
N ARG A 211 15.71 -4.40 -12.80
CA ARG A 211 15.50 -3.09 -12.19
C ARG A 211 15.73 -2.01 -13.23
N VAL A 212 14.69 -1.21 -13.51
CA VAL A 212 14.84 0.01 -14.31
C VAL A 212 15.55 1.07 -13.47
N ASP A 213 16.64 1.60 -14.02
CA ASP A 213 17.48 2.58 -13.36
C ASP A 213 17.36 3.97 -13.97
N HIS A 214 16.93 4.08 -15.23
CA HIS A 214 16.84 5.33 -15.96
C HIS A 214 15.75 5.31 -17.03
N VAL A 215 15.08 6.45 -17.23
CA VAL A 215 14.18 6.74 -18.35
C VAL A 215 14.92 7.65 -19.32
N VAL A 216 15.17 7.17 -20.52
CA VAL A 216 15.84 7.93 -21.59
C VAL A 216 14.81 8.79 -22.29
N THR A 217 15.08 10.08 -22.42
CA THR A 217 14.17 11.03 -23.07
C THR A 217 14.88 11.80 -24.20
N GLU A 218 14.13 12.04 -25.27
CA GLU A 218 14.60 12.78 -26.45
C GLU A 218 13.47 13.69 -26.95
N ALA A 219 13.73 14.97 -27.13
CA ALA A 219 12.79 15.94 -27.72
C ALA A 219 11.35 15.90 -27.14
N GLY A 220 11.21 15.82 -25.81
CA GLY A 220 9.91 15.79 -25.15
C GLY A 220 9.16 14.44 -25.27
N ARG A 221 9.90 13.38 -25.54
CA ARG A 221 9.39 11.99 -25.55
C ARG A 221 10.28 11.08 -24.72
N ALA A 222 9.69 10.09 -24.07
CA ALA A 222 10.44 8.96 -23.55
C ALA A 222 10.77 8.01 -24.71
N ALA A 223 12.05 7.74 -24.91
CA ALA A 223 12.54 6.89 -26.00
C ALA A 223 12.80 5.45 -25.54
N ALA A 224 13.30 5.29 -24.32
CA ALA A 224 13.64 3.98 -23.78
C ALA A 224 13.64 3.97 -22.25
N VAL A 225 13.70 2.76 -21.68
CA VAL A 225 14.13 2.54 -20.31
C VAL A 225 15.40 1.71 -20.28
N GLU A 226 16.31 2.05 -19.37
CA GLU A 226 17.57 1.35 -19.15
C GLU A 226 17.65 0.86 -17.70
N GLY A 227 18.35 -0.25 -17.49
CA GLY A 227 18.44 -0.80 -16.15
C GLY A 227 19.41 -1.96 -16.00
N THR A 228 19.29 -2.61 -14.85
CA THR A 228 20.17 -3.68 -14.40
C THR A 228 19.41 -4.99 -14.31
N LEU A 229 19.92 -6.02 -14.96
CA LEU A 229 19.50 -7.42 -14.76
C LEU A 229 20.09 -7.93 -13.45
N LEU A 230 19.30 -8.65 -12.69
CA LEU A 230 19.68 -9.14 -11.36
C LEU A 230 19.73 -10.68 -11.36
N ASP A 231 20.66 -11.24 -10.57
CA ASP A 231 20.71 -12.67 -10.27
C ASP A 231 19.75 -13.05 -9.12
N GLU A 232 19.72 -14.33 -8.74
CA GLU A 232 18.90 -14.83 -7.63
C GLU A 232 19.22 -14.20 -6.29
N ALA A 233 20.50 -13.79 -6.08
CA ALA A 233 20.95 -13.07 -4.90
C ALA A 233 20.70 -11.55 -5.01
N ARG A 234 20.02 -11.12 -6.12
CA ARG A 234 19.73 -9.72 -6.43
C ARG A 234 20.96 -8.84 -6.68
N GLN A 235 22.09 -9.48 -7.07
CA GLN A 235 23.29 -8.76 -7.45
C GLN A 235 23.22 -8.39 -8.95
N PRO A 236 23.87 -7.29 -9.36
CA PRO A 236 23.97 -6.91 -10.75
C PRO A 236 24.63 -8.01 -11.60
N ARG A 237 23.96 -8.44 -12.66
CA ARG A 237 24.45 -9.45 -13.60
C ARG A 237 24.77 -8.88 -14.98
N GLY A 238 24.13 -7.79 -15.36
CA GLY A 238 24.32 -7.11 -16.63
C GLY A 238 23.31 -5.99 -16.80
N THR A 239 23.33 -5.38 -17.96
CA THR A 239 22.45 -4.25 -18.31
C THR A 239 21.38 -4.64 -19.29
N PHE A 240 20.33 -3.82 -19.38
CA PHE A 240 19.32 -3.91 -20.44
C PHE A 240 18.89 -2.53 -20.91
N ARG A 241 18.42 -2.47 -22.17
CA ARG A 241 17.76 -1.32 -22.76
C ARG A 241 16.51 -1.76 -23.50
N ILE A 242 15.38 -1.09 -23.23
CA ILE A 242 14.11 -1.33 -23.91
C ILE A 242 13.66 -0.03 -24.58
N ASP A 243 13.73 0.00 -25.90
CA ASP A 243 13.18 1.09 -26.68
C ASP A 243 11.66 0.92 -26.79
N ALA A 244 10.90 2.00 -26.61
CA ALA A 244 9.43 1.94 -26.60
C ALA A 244 8.77 3.18 -27.19
N ASP A 245 7.61 2.98 -27.81
CA ASP A 245 6.81 4.09 -28.32
C ASP A 245 6.02 4.78 -27.19
N VAL A 246 5.64 4.02 -26.13
CA VAL A 246 4.99 4.49 -24.90
C VAL A 246 5.71 3.91 -23.67
N VAL A 247 5.96 4.77 -22.68
CA VAL A 247 6.59 4.39 -21.42
C VAL A 247 5.62 4.66 -20.27
N VAL A 248 5.34 3.63 -19.46
CA VAL A 248 4.45 3.72 -18.29
C VAL A 248 5.24 3.37 -17.03
N ILE A 249 5.32 4.30 -16.08
CA ILE A 249 5.99 4.10 -14.81
C ILE A 249 4.97 3.75 -13.73
N SER A 250 5.18 2.61 -13.06
CA SER A 250 4.29 2.02 -12.06
C SER A 250 5.06 1.41 -10.88
N GLY A 251 6.10 2.10 -10.41
CA GLY A 251 6.95 1.66 -9.30
C GLY A 251 6.36 1.89 -7.90
N GLY A 252 5.14 2.41 -7.81
CA GLY A 252 4.50 2.85 -6.57
C GLY A 252 4.98 4.22 -6.09
N ALA A 253 4.25 4.81 -5.13
CA ALA A 253 4.41 6.21 -4.75
C ALA A 253 5.79 6.60 -4.19
N ILE A 254 6.68 5.64 -3.94
CA ILE A 254 8.07 5.91 -3.56
C ILE A 254 9.02 5.78 -4.77
N HIS A 255 8.94 4.68 -5.52
CA HIS A 255 9.90 4.43 -6.61
C HIS A 255 9.55 5.14 -7.91
N THR A 256 8.28 5.44 -8.19
CA THR A 256 7.88 6.21 -9.37
C THR A 256 8.50 7.61 -9.38
N PRO A 257 8.28 8.48 -8.37
CA PRO A 257 8.91 9.80 -8.37
C PRO A 257 10.43 9.69 -8.24
N TYR A 258 10.97 8.74 -7.48
CA TYR A 258 12.41 8.53 -7.37
C TYR A 258 13.05 8.23 -8.74
N LEU A 259 12.48 7.31 -9.53
CA LEU A 259 12.98 6.97 -10.86
C LEU A 259 12.90 8.18 -11.80
N LEU A 260 11.76 8.86 -11.83
CA LEU A 260 11.55 10.01 -12.71
C LEU A 260 12.51 11.17 -12.37
N LEU A 261 12.62 11.53 -11.09
CA LEU A 261 13.50 12.60 -10.63
C LEU A 261 15.00 12.28 -10.88
N ARG A 262 15.44 11.05 -10.59
CA ARG A 262 16.84 10.67 -10.86
C ARG A 262 17.16 10.56 -12.35
N SER A 263 16.15 10.37 -13.19
CA SER A 263 16.28 10.38 -14.65
C SER A 263 16.29 11.81 -15.24
N GLY A 264 16.16 12.84 -14.41
CA GLY A 264 16.13 14.23 -14.88
C GLY A 264 14.87 14.57 -15.66
N ILE A 265 13.75 13.89 -15.35
CA ILE A 265 12.47 14.16 -16.02
C ILE A 265 12.01 15.58 -15.69
N ASP A 266 11.73 16.35 -16.74
CA ASP A 266 11.21 17.70 -16.63
C ASP A 266 9.79 17.69 -16.06
N ASP A 267 9.60 18.46 -15.00
CA ASP A 267 8.30 18.64 -14.33
C ASP A 267 7.96 20.12 -14.21
N PRO A 268 7.31 20.72 -15.20
CA PRO A 268 6.90 22.12 -15.15
C PRO A 268 5.86 22.40 -14.07
N SER A 269 5.25 21.37 -13.50
CA SER A 269 4.25 21.51 -12.43
C SER A 269 4.86 21.76 -11.05
N GLY A 270 6.10 21.28 -10.81
CA GLY A 270 6.74 21.26 -9.49
C GLY A 270 6.08 20.31 -8.47
N HIS A 271 5.14 19.47 -8.92
CA HIS A 271 4.40 18.55 -8.04
C HIS A 271 5.00 17.15 -7.95
N LEU A 272 5.90 16.77 -8.86
CA LEU A 272 6.53 15.45 -8.87
C LEU A 272 7.37 15.24 -7.59
N GLY A 273 7.13 14.12 -6.93
CA GLY A 273 7.72 13.78 -5.63
C GLY A 273 7.05 14.47 -4.43
N GLY A 274 6.29 15.55 -4.63
CA GLY A 274 5.47 16.18 -3.60
C GLY A 274 4.21 15.36 -3.28
N ASN A 275 3.44 15.87 -2.30
CA ASN A 275 2.12 15.29 -1.95
C ASN A 275 2.17 13.81 -1.54
N LEU A 276 3.21 13.38 -0.83
CA LEU A 276 3.26 12.04 -0.25
C LEU A 276 2.25 11.95 0.90
N TRP A 277 1.12 11.33 0.65
CA TRP A 277 0.13 10.94 1.64
C TRP A 277 0.43 9.53 2.14
N THR A 278 0.20 9.26 3.43
CA THR A 278 0.73 8.04 4.06
C THR A 278 -0.30 7.21 4.81
N HIS A 279 -1.36 7.80 5.35
CA HIS A 279 -2.21 7.18 6.35
C HIS A 279 -1.38 6.63 7.52
N PRO A 280 -0.76 7.49 8.33
CA PRO A 280 0.05 7.03 9.44
C PRO A 280 -0.80 6.23 10.42
N GLY A 281 -0.27 5.09 10.85
CA GLY A 281 -0.92 4.22 11.83
C GLY A 281 0.00 3.91 13.00
N THR A 282 -0.60 3.54 14.14
CA THR A 282 0.10 3.02 15.30
C THR A 282 -0.70 1.86 15.92
N PRO A 283 -0.07 0.82 16.49
CA PRO A 283 -0.81 -0.29 17.08
C PRO A 283 -1.34 0.07 18.48
N VAL A 284 -2.53 -0.45 18.80
CA VAL A 284 -3.07 -0.48 20.16
C VAL A 284 -3.51 -1.90 20.48
N CYS A 285 -2.99 -2.47 21.55
CA CYS A 285 -3.17 -3.86 21.90
C CYS A 285 -3.99 -4.03 23.19
N GLY A 286 -5.07 -4.80 23.13
CA GLY A 286 -5.82 -5.24 24.30
C GLY A 286 -5.24 -6.52 24.91
N TRP A 287 -5.03 -6.59 26.22
CA TRP A 287 -4.54 -7.78 26.91
C TRP A 287 -5.66 -8.55 27.59
N TYR A 288 -5.75 -9.85 27.29
CA TYR A 288 -6.77 -10.76 27.81
C TYR A 288 -6.06 -11.96 28.48
N PRO A 289 -5.71 -11.85 29.77
CA PRO A 289 -4.91 -12.87 30.47
C PRO A 289 -5.59 -14.25 30.45
N GLY A 290 -4.80 -15.26 30.06
CA GLY A 290 -5.25 -16.65 29.97
C GLY A 290 -6.11 -16.97 28.76
N ARG A 291 -6.41 -16.01 27.88
CA ARG A 291 -7.18 -16.23 26.66
C ARG A 291 -6.25 -16.37 25.44
N HIS A 292 -6.45 -17.42 24.66
CA HIS A 292 -5.73 -17.58 23.39
C HIS A 292 -6.37 -16.71 22.31
N ILE A 293 -5.73 -15.58 22.00
CA ILE A 293 -6.18 -14.62 20.95
C ILE A 293 -5.47 -14.91 19.63
N ALA A 294 -4.12 -15.05 19.67
CA ALA A 294 -3.27 -15.32 18.51
C ALA A 294 -3.67 -14.46 17.28
N ASN A 295 -3.58 -13.13 17.40
CA ASN A 295 -4.06 -12.17 16.41
C ASN A 295 -3.54 -12.41 14.98
N TYR A 296 -2.43 -13.14 14.84
CA TYR A 296 -1.80 -13.52 13.57
C TYR A 296 -2.44 -14.76 12.90
N GLU A 297 -3.32 -15.48 13.58
CA GLU A 297 -4.07 -16.63 13.04
C GLU A 297 -5.37 -16.17 12.40
N GLY A 298 -5.89 -16.94 11.44
CA GLY A 298 -7.19 -16.66 10.82
C GLY A 298 -7.16 -15.48 9.85
N ILE A 299 -8.27 -14.80 9.70
CA ILE A 299 -8.42 -13.57 8.92
C ILE A 299 -7.88 -12.41 9.74
N LYS A 300 -6.65 -11.98 9.47
CA LYS A 300 -5.95 -10.94 10.26
C LYS A 300 -6.65 -9.58 10.26
N GLN A 301 -7.24 -9.20 9.14
CA GLN A 301 -8.02 -7.98 8.98
C GLN A 301 -9.43 -8.38 8.52
N GLY A 302 -10.38 -8.41 9.44
CA GLY A 302 -11.74 -8.88 9.21
C GLY A 302 -12.82 -7.88 9.60
N TYR A 303 -12.51 -6.95 10.53
CA TYR A 303 -13.45 -5.97 11.05
C TYR A 303 -12.80 -4.60 11.25
N TYR A 304 -13.58 -3.55 11.03
CA TYR A 304 -13.16 -2.15 11.25
C TYR A 304 -14.27 -1.33 11.93
N ILE A 305 -13.86 -0.29 12.66
CA ILE A 305 -14.75 0.76 13.19
C ILE A 305 -14.59 1.98 12.30
N GLY A 306 -15.64 2.30 11.54
CA GLY A 306 -15.68 3.44 10.61
C GLY A 306 -16.30 4.71 11.20
N GLU A 307 -16.83 4.67 12.43
CA GLU A 307 -17.52 5.79 13.10
C GLU A 307 -16.70 7.08 13.09
N PHE A 308 -15.40 6.98 13.22
CA PHE A 308 -14.49 8.13 13.38
C PHE A 308 -13.84 8.60 12.08
N SER A 309 -14.23 8.03 10.95
CA SER A 309 -13.73 8.41 9.62
C SER A 309 -14.42 9.68 9.11
N ASP A 310 -13.62 10.62 8.59
CA ASP A 310 -14.13 11.84 7.94
C ASP A 310 -14.77 11.53 6.58
N VAL A 311 -14.21 10.60 5.83
CA VAL A 311 -14.70 10.24 4.48
C VAL A 311 -15.89 9.30 4.50
N LEU A 312 -16.02 8.43 5.52
CA LEU A 312 -17.15 7.50 5.65
C LEU A 312 -18.32 8.12 6.42
N ASN A 313 -18.05 8.83 7.52
CA ASN A 313 -19.07 9.36 8.43
C ASN A 313 -18.99 10.86 8.68
N GLY A 314 -18.05 11.58 8.07
CA GLY A 314 -17.89 13.03 8.29
C GLY A 314 -17.32 13.38 9.66
N ASN A 315 -16.70 12.45 10.38
CA ASN A 315 -16.12 12.67 11.69
C ASN A 315 -14.76 13.39 11.59
N PRO A 316 -14.54 14.50 12.33
CA PRO A 316 -13.31 15.30 12.20
C PRO A 316 -12.04 14.59 12.69
N ILE A 317 -12.13 13.50 13.43
CA ILE A 317 -10.96 12.68 13.83
C ILE A 317 -10.28 12.12 12.59
N GLY A 318 -11.07 11.68 11.59
CA GLY A 318 -10.53 11.22 10.32
C GLY A 318 -9.75 9.90 10.43
N ALA A 319 -10.15 9.01 11.33
CA ALA A 319 -9.50 7.73 11.56
C ALA A 319 -10.46 6.55 11.37
N ILE A 320 -9.96 5.47 10.77
CA ILE A 320 -10.59 4.13 10.81
C ILE A 320 -9.77 3.28 11.77
N ILE A 321 -10.44 2.57 12.68
CA ILE A 321 -9.81 1.59 13.58
C ILE A 321 -9.98 0.22 12.96
N GLU A 322 -8.89 -0.42 12.58
CA GLU A 322 -8.88 -1.70 11.86
C GLU A 322 -8.31 -2.79 12.76
N GLY A 323 -9.02 -3.92 12.93
CA GLY A 323 -8.45 -5.10 13.56
C GLY A 323 -7.25 -5.57 12.73
N ILE A 324 -6.08 -5.71 13.34
CA ILE A 324 -4.86 -6.15 12.68
C ILE A 324 -4.25 -7.36 13.37
N GLY A 325 -3.46 -8.12 12.63
CA GLY A 325 -2.63 -9.20 13.18
C GLY A 325 -1.29 -9.21 12.49
N ALA A 326 -0.22 -9.37 13.25
CA ALA A 326 1.13 -9.44 12.69
C ALA A 326 1.87 -10.67 13.23
N PRO A 327 2.80 -11.27 12.46
CA PRO A 327 3.64 -12.33 12.96
C PRO A 327 4.48 -11.89 14.16
N PRO A 328 4.84 -12.82 15.08
CA PRO A 328 5.56 -12.48 16.29
C PRO A 328 6.91 -11.76 16.09
N GLY A 329 7.63 -12.06 15.01
CA GLY A 329 8.92 -11.44 14.71
C GLY A 329 8.78 -9.95 14.40
N ILE A 330 7.89 -9.57 13.46
CA ILE A 330 7.59 -8.16 13.14
C ILE A 330 7.09 -7.45 14.39
N THR A 331 6.12 -8.05 15.10
CA THR A 331 5.57 -7.45 16.31
C THR A 331 6.66 -7.22 17.35
N SER A 332 7.64 -8.14 17.48
CA SER A 332 8.73 -7.97 18.42
C SER A 332 9.57 -6.73 18.15
N THR A 333 9.62 -6.21 16.94
CA THR A 333 10.39 -5.00 16.61
C THR A 333 9.71 -3.71 17.07
N ILE A 334 8.38 -3.70 17.13
CA ILE A 334 7.56 -2.52 17.46
C ILE A 334 6.91 -2.60 18.84
N PHE A 335 6.98 -3.75 19.53
CA PHE A 335 6.39 -3.91 20.85
C PHE A 335 7.11 -3.04 21.88
N PRO A 336 6.38 -2.25 22.70
CA PRO A 336 6.97 -1.25 23.59
C PRO A 336 7.76 -1.86 24.75
N GLY A 337 8.56 -1.03 25.40
CA GLY A 337 9.37 -1.40 26.55
C GLY A 337 10.77 -1.89 26.19
N PHE A 338 11.54 -2.27 27.21
CA PHE A 338 12.94 -2.64 27.08
C PHE A 338 13.31 -3.83 27.99
N GLY A 339 14.30 -4.61 27.59
CA GLY A 339 14.91 -5.67 28.40
C GLY A 339 13.90 -6.74 28.86
N LEU A 340 13.98 -7.12 30.13
CA LEU A 340 13.17 -8.21 30.71
C LEU A 340 11.66 -7.89 30.73
N GLU A 341 11.29 -6.64 30.89
CA GLU A 341 9.89 -6.22 30.87
C GLU A 341 9.25 -6.49 29.50
N ARG A 342 9.89 -6.05 28.43
CA ARG A 342 9.46 -6.35 27.06
C ARG A 342 9.42 -7.86 26.79
N GLN A 343 10.43 -8.61 27.23
CA GLN A 343 10.47 -10.06 27.06
C GLN A 343 9.29 -10.76 27.76
N LYS A 344 8.91 -10.31 28.96
CA LYS A 344 7.73 -10.83 29.67
C LYS A 344 6.43 -10.61 28.86
N GLN A 345 6.27 -9.44 28.23
CA GLN A 345 5.12 -9.16 27.40
C GLN A 345 5.10 -10.03 26.12
N LEU A 346 6.24 -10.15 25.44
CA LEU A 346 6.34 -10.97 24.22
C LEU A 346 6.07 -12.46 24.48
N ARG A 347 6.40 -13.00 25.66
CA ARG A 347 6.03 -14.38 26.02
C ARG A 347 4.52 -14.61 26.15
N ARG A 348 3.74 -13.53 26.31
CA ARG A 348 2.27 -13.55 26.38
C ARG A 348 1.63 -13.09 25.07
N TYR A 349 2.38 -13.12 23.98
CA TYR A 349 1.92 -12.55 22.70
C TYR A 349 0.56 -13.08 22.25
N ASN A 350 0.28 -14.36 22.49
CA ASN A 350 -1.00 -14.97 22.15
C ASN A 350 -2.19 -14.49 23.03
N GLU A 351 -1.94 -13.73 24.07
CA GLU A 351 -2.99 -13.13 24.91
C GLU A 351 -3.36 -11.70 24.46
N TYR A 352 -2.70 -11.17 23.42
CA TYR A 352 -2.94 -9.80 22.93
C TYR A 352 -3.79 -9.80 21.67
N SER A 353 -4.86 -8.98 21.73
CA SER A 353 -5.50 -8.44 20.53
C SER A 353 -4.71 -7.26 19.99
N ALA A 354 -4.93 -6.89 18.74
CA ALA A 354 -4.33 -5.71 18.14
C ALA A 354 -5.28 -5.03 17.16
N ALA A 355 -5.31 -3.70 17.19
CA ALA A 355 -5.88 -2.87 16.14
C ALA A 355 -4.88 -1.78 15.74
N GLY A 356 -4.94 -1.38 14.49
CA GLY A 356 -4.21 -0.24 13.94
C GLY A 356 -5.18 0.89 13.61
N MET A 357 -4.73 2.13 13.76
CA MET A 357 -5.46 3.27 13.24
C MET A 357 -4.98 3.58 11.82
N LEU A 358 -5.91 3.81 10.91
CA LEU A 358 -5.67 4.40 9.61
C LEU A 358 -6.12 5.86 9.71
N LEU A 359 -5.16 6.78 9.96
CA LEU A 359 -5.45 8.20 10.06
C LEU A 359 -5.31 8.85 8.68
N ARG A 360 -6.32 9.59 8.25
CA ARG A 360 -6.19 10.43 7.06
C ARG A 360 -5.36 11.66 7.40
N ASP A 361 -4.07 11.62 7.00
CA ASP A 361 -3.11 12.68 7.25
C ASP A 361 -3.52 14.02 6.62
N SER A 362 -3.17 15.14 7.28
CA SER A 362 -3.56 16.50 6.88
C SER A 362 -2.44 17.27 6.18
N VAL A 363 -1.20 16.81 6.35
CA VAL A 363 -0.01 17.44 5.75
C VAL A 363 0.78 16.37 4.99
N PRO A 364 0.98 16.56 3.67
CA PRO A 364 1.73 15.60 2.88
C PRO A 364 3.23 15.74 3.09
N GLY A 365 3.94 14.61 2.94
CA GLY A 365 5.39 14.55 2.83
C GLY A 365 5.88 14.72 1.39
N ARG A 366 7.15 14.31 1.16
CA ARG A 366 7.83 14.39 -0.13
C ARG A 366 8.75 13.19 -0.34
N VAL A 367 8.85 12.75 -1.60
CA VAL A 367 9.87 11.81 -2.08
C VAL A 367 10.85 12.55 -2.98
N GLY A 368 12.13 12.38 -2.74
CA GLY A 368 13.22 12.95 -3.53
C GLY A 368 14.31 11.94 -3.86
N VAL A 369 15.43 12.44 -4.39
CA VAL A 369 16.61 11.64 -4.69
C VAL A 369 17.62 11.78 -3.55
N GLY A 370 17.88 10.69 -2.86
CA GLY A 370 18.94 10.57 -1.84
C GLY A 370 20.20 9.89 -2.41
N LYS A 371 21.17 9.62 -1.56
CA LYS A 371 22.42 8.92 -1.93
C LYS A 371 22.13 7.44 -2.26
N GLY A 372 21.87 7.15 -3.55
CA GLY A 372 21.62 5.79 -4.06
C GLY A 372 20.28 5.16 -3.66
N ARG A 373 19.38 5.91 -2.96
CA ARG A 373 18.06 5.47 -2.53
C ARG A 373 17.05 6.61 -2.58
N PRO A 374 15.74 6.34 -2.54
CA PRO A 374 14.74 7.39 -2.31
C PRO A 374 15.01 8.15 -1.01
N SER A 375 14.90 9.48 -1.02
CA SER A 375 14.77 10.31 0.18
C SER A 375 13.29 10.45 0.48
N ILE A 376 12.87 10.15 1.70
CA ILE A 376 11.46 10.16 2.12
C ILE A 376 11.32 11.13 3.28
N GLN A 377 10.87 12.33 2.98
CA GLN A 377 10.67 13.40 3.96
C GLN A 377 9.21 13.44 4.37
N TRP A 378 8.96 13.22 5.63
CA TRP A 378 7.63 13.27 6.22
C TRP A 378 7.73 13.76 7.67
N SER A 379 6.72 14.46 8.13
CA SER A 379 6.65 14.93 9.51
C SER A 379 5.24 14.71 10.07
N PHE A 380 5.17 14.31 11.31
CA PHE A 380 3.90 14.11 12.00
C PHE A 380 3.34 15.47 12.44
N ALA A 381 2.37 15.98 11.69
CA ALA A 381 1.78 17.29 11.96
C ALA A 381 1.09 17.32 13.32
N ARG A 382 1.15 18.45 14.04
CA ARG A 382 0.53 18.59 15.36
C ARG A 382 -0.96 18.25 15.36
N ILE A 383 -1.68 18.65 14.33
CA ILE A 383 -3.11 18.33 14.19
C ILE A 383 -3.34 16.81 14.04
N ASP A 384 -2.48 16.12 13.31
CA ASP A 384 -2.57 14.68 13.12
C ASP A 384 -2.15 13.92 14.39
N ALA A 385 -1.18 14.44 15.15
CA ALA A 385 -0.83 13.93 16.47
C ALA A 385 -2.01 14.02 17.46
N MET A 386 -2.74 15.15 17.46
CA MET A 386 -3.95 15.31 18.30
C MET A 386 -5.06 14.32 17.89
N ARG A 387 -5.30 14.13 16.59
CA ARG A 387 -6.27 13.18 16.06
C ARG A 387 -5.86 11.73 16.36
N MET A 388 -4.57 11.42 16.24
CA MET A 388 -4.03 10.11 16.58
C MET A 388 -4.22 9.80 18.06
N ARG A 389 -4.00 10.78 18.94
CA ARG A 389 -4.29 10.64 20.37
C ARG A 389 -5.74 10.25 20.61
N GLN A 390 -6.68 10.96 20.01
CA GLN A 390 -8.10 10.65 20.11
C GLN A 390 -8.41 9.24 19.57
N ALA A 391 -7.84 8.87 18.43
CA ALA A 391 -8.03 7.53 17.84
C ALA A 391 -7.46 6.42 18.75
N VAL A 392 -6.32 6.65 19.42
CA VAL A 392 -5.74 5.73 20.41
C VAL A 392 -6.65 5.57 21.63
N GLU A 393 -7.21 6.68 22.15
CA GLU A 393 -8.17 6.66 23.27
C GLU A 393 -9.42 5.84 22.92
N LEU A 394 -10.01 6.10 21.75
CA LEU A 394 -11.17 5.36 21.25
C LEU A 394 -10.88 3.87 21.02
N CYS A 395 -9.74 3.55 20.44
CA CYS A 395 -9.33 2.16 20.27
C CYS A 395 -9.15 1.46 21.63
N ALA A 396 -8.54 2.15 22.60
CA ALA A 396 -8.39 1.64 23.96
C ALA A 396 -9.76 1.41 24.64
N GLU A 397 -10.71 2.31 24.44
CA GLU A 397 -12.07 2.19 24.95
C GLU A 397 -12.78 0.96 24.36
N ALA A 398 -12.65 0.72 23.03
CA ALA A 398 -13.20 -0.47 22.40
C ALA A 398 -12.63 -1.77 23.00
N TRP A 399 -11.31 -1.83 23.23
CA TRP A 399 -10.69 -3.00 23.87
C TRP A 399 -11.16 -3.19 25.33
N LEU A 400 -11.24 -2.13 26.13
CA LEU A 400 -11.74 -2.19 27.49
C LEU A 400 -13.21 -2.64 27.51
N ALA A 401 -14.02 -2.09 26.62
CA ALA A 401 -15.43 -2.48 26.47
C ALA A 401 -15.60 -3.94 26.08
N SER A 402 -14.70 -4.52 25.29
CA SER A 402 -14.72 -5.95 24.93
C SER A 402 -14.17 -6.88 26.02
N GLY A 403 -13.68 -6.33 27.15
CA GLY A 403 -13.25 -7.08 28.32
C GLY A 403 -11.74 -7.25 28.45
N ALA A 404 -10.93 -6.44 27.77
CA ALA A 404 -9.50 -6.40 27.99
C ALA A 404 -9.17 -5.99 29.43
N ALA A 405 -8.28 -6.72 30.10
CA ALA A 405 -7.80 -6.38 31.45
C ALA A 405 -6.89 -5.15 31.47
N ALA A 406 -6.25 -4.87 30.36
CA ALA A 406 -5.44 -3.69 30.12
C ALA A 406 -5.26 -3.46 28.63
N VAL A 407 -4.88 -2.23 28.27
CA VAL A 407 -4.54 -1.84 26.90
C VAL A 407 -3.12 -1.30 26.89
N ILE A 408 -2.31 -1.73 25.92
CA ILE A 408 -0.98 -1.22 25.65
C ILE A 408 -1.03 -0.37 24.38
N THR A 409 -0.57 0.87 24.47
CA THR A 409 -0.51 1.79 23.33
C THR A 409 0.80 1.64 22.56
N GLY A 410 0.85 2.12 21.32
CA GLY A 410 2.02 2.04 20.44
C GLY A 410 3.19 2.98 20.81
N HIS A 411 3.21 3.57 22.04
CA HIS A 411 4.33 4.41 22.48
C HIS A 411 5.58 3.58 22.72
N SER A 412 6.75 4.13 22.40
CA SER A 412 8.05 3.53 22.66
C SER A 412 8.26 3.24 24.16
N ARG A 413 7.77 4.15 25.03
CA ARG A 413 7.63 3.92 26.47
C ARG A 413 6.39 3.06 26.73
N LEU A 414 6.54 1.95 27.45
CA LEU A 414 5.42 1.08 27.82
C LEU A 414 4.36 1.87 28.60
N THR A 415 3.25 2.11 27.93
CA THR A 415 2.09 2.84 28.48
C THR A 415 0.90 1.90 28.58
N VAL A 416 0.43 1.68 29.81
CA VAL A 416 -0.62 0.70 30.15
C VAL A 416 -1.85 1.41 30.70
N LEU A 417 -3.00 1.17 30.05
CA LEU A 417 -4.30 1.72 30.41
C LEU A 417 -5.20 0.59 30.91
N LYS A 418 -5.71 0.67 32.13
CA LYS A 418 -6.60 -0.35 32.73
C LYS A 418 -8.06 0.09 32.79
N SER A 419 -8.30 1.38 32.57
CA SER A 419 -9.63 2.00 32.55
C SER A 419 -9.56 3.33 31.82
N ILE A 420 -10.71 3.91 31.50
CA ILE A 420 -10.81 5.26 30.93
C ILE A 420 -10.17 6.34 31.83
N ARG A 421 -10.13 6.11 33.16
CA ARG A 421 -9.44 7.04 34.10
C ARG A 421 -7.94 7.11 33.85
N ASP A 422 -7.36 6.11 33.22
CA ASP A 422 -5.93 6.04 32.89
C ASP A 422 -5.59 6.85 31.63
N PHE A 423 -6.58 7.36 30.88
CA PHE A 423 -6.30 8.17 29.67
C PHE A 423 -5.51 9.45 29.99
N LYS A 424 -5.58 9.97 31.22
CA LYS A 424 -4.71 11.04 31.70
C LYS A 424 -3.22 10.72 31.61
N LYS A 425 -2.80 9.44 31.61
CA LYS A 425 -1.40 9.04 31.42
C LYS A 425 -0.89 9.37 30.02
N LEU A 426 -1.81 9.57 29.06
CA LEU A 426 -1.50 9.99 27.71
C LEU A 426 -1.09 11.47 27.63
N ASP A 427 -1.26 12.25 28.71
CA ASP A 427 -0.74 13.61 28.85
C ASP A 427 0.77 13.60 29.17
N ASP A 428 1.27 12.50 29.75
CA ASP A 428 2.65 12.34 30.21
C ASP A 428 3.56 11.65 29.18
N VAL A 429 3.06 11.37 27.98
CA VAL A 429 3.83 10.74 26.88
C VAL A 429 3.86 11.63 25.64
N GLY A 430 4.94 11.53 24.87
CA GLY A 430 5.09 12.30 23.64
C GLY A 430 4.21 11.79 22.50
N TRP A 431 3.91 12.66 21.56
CA TRP A 431 3.10 12.39 20.37
C TRP A 431 3.84 12.79 19.08
N SER A 432 5.16 12.65 19.06
CA SER A 432 5.98 12.82 17.87
C SER A 432 6.24 11.47 17.19
N GLY A 433 6.83 11.52 15.99
CA GLY A 433 7.20 10.31 15.27
C GLY A 433 8.24 9.43 15.99
N GLY A 434 9.04 9.98 16.93
CA GLY A 434 9.97 9.22 17.77
C GLY A 434 9.33 8.60 19.00
N ASP A 435 8.15 9.07 19.42
CA ASP A 435 7.46 8.60 20.61
C ASP A 435 6.53 7.41 20.34
N LEU A 436 6.09 7.27 19.08
CA LEU A 436 5.16 6.24 18.62
C LEU A 436 5.82 5.28 17.64
N ALA A 437 5.44 4.01 17.68
CA ALA A 437 5.70 3.06 16.61
C ALA A 437 4.77 3.37 15.43
N LEU A 438 5.19 4.28 14.55
CA LEU A 438 4.43 4.67 13.37
C LEU A 438 4.77 3.77 12.18
N PHE A 439 3.75 3.40 11.41
CA PHE A 439 3.89 2.65 10.16
C PHE A 439 2.96 3.20 9.08
N CYS A 440 3.37 2.99 7.84
CA CYS A 440 2.61 3.31 6.64
C CYS A 440 2.63 2.15 5.66
N PHE A 441 1.44 1.76 5.19
CA PHE A 441 1.25 0.76 4.13
C PHE A 441 0.62 1.39 2.88
N HIS A 442 0.21 2.65 2.94
CA HIS A 442 -0.64 3.34 1.98
C HIS A 442 0.03 4.60 1.40
N GLN A 443 1.23 4.44 0.82
CA GLN A 443 1.92 5.56 0.16
C GLN A 443 1.19 5.96 -1.13
N MET A 444 0.87 7.26 -1.28
CA MET A 444 0.12 7.76 -2.45
C MET A 444 0.41 9.24 -2.76
N GLY A 445 0.03 9.70 -3.96
CA GLY A 445 -0.09 11.11 -4.33
C GLY A 445 1.16 11.78 -4.91
N THR A 446 2.29 11.11 -4.98
CA THR A 446 3.60 11.70 -5.33
C THR A 446 3.79 12.09 -6.82
N ALA A 447 2.83 11.78 -7.67
CA ALA A 447 2.69 12.27 -9.04
C ALA A 447 1.21 12.52 -9.32
N ARG A 448 0.54 13.24 -8.41
CA ARG A 448 -0.91 13.40 -8.39
C ARG A 448 -1.48 13.88 -9.71
N MET A 449 -2.66 13.37 -10.05
CA MET A 449 -3.45 13.83 -11.18
C MET A 449 -4.00 15.23 -10.97
N GLY A 450 -4.17 15.98 -12.07
CA GLY A 450 -4.86 17.26 -12.08
C GLY A 450 -5.26 17.66 -13.49
N GLY A 451 -6.26 18.52 -13.63
CA GLY A 451 -6.71 19.05 -14.90
C GLY A 451 -5.78 20.09 -15.53
N SER A 452 -4.71 20.48 -14.82
CA SER A 452 -3.67 21.39 -15.34
C SER A 452 -2.35 21.21 -14.60
N PRO A 453 -1.23 21.68 -15.18
CA PRO A 453 0.07 21.67 -14.49
C PRO A 453 0.10 22.43 -13.16
N ALA A 454 -0.77 23.40 -12.97
CA ALA A 454 -0.82 24.18 -11.73
C ALA A 454 -1.29 23.37 -10.52
N ILE A 455 -1.97 22.24 -10.74
CA ILE A 455 -2.61 21.46 -9.67
C ILE A 455 -2.21 19.99 -9.65
N GLY A 456 -1.46 19.50 -10.62
CA GLY A 456 -1.02 18.10 -10.67
C GLY A 456 0.24 17.88 -11.49
N ALA A 457 1.04 16.86 -11.14
CA ALA A 457 2.20 16.43 -11.91
C ALA A 457 1.81 15.74 -13.21
N THR A 458 0.64 15.08 -13.22
CA THR A 458 0.13 14.37 -14.38
C THR A 458 -1.26 14.91 -14.78
N SER A 459 -1.57 14.74 -16.07
CA SER A 459 -2.89 15.00 -16.63
C SER A 459 -3.95 14.05 -16.05
N PRO A 460 -5.24 14.26 -16.34
CA PRO A 460 -6.31 13.33 -15.99
C PRO A 460 -6.11 11.91 -16.54
N THR A 461 -5.30 11.74 -17.60
CA THR A 461 -4.95 10.44 -18.19
C THR A 461 -3.63 9.87 -17.63
N GLY A 462 -3.06 10.45 -16.59
CA GLY A 462 -1.80 10.01 -15.98
C GLY A 462 -0.54 10.37 -16.76
N ARG A 463 -0.64 11.15 -17.85
CA ARG A 463 0.49 11.58 -18.68
C ARG A 463 1.22 12.76 -18.02
N LEU A 464 2.55 12.70 -17.94
CA LEU A 464 3.38 13.82 -17.50
C LEU A 464 3.31 14.97 -18.50
N TRP A 465 3.15 16.20 -18.01
CA TRP A 465 2.84 17.37 -18.84
C TRP A 465 3.88 17.69 -19.92
N ALA A 466 5.17 17.53 -19.59
CA ALA A 466 6.26 17.82 -20.52
C ALA A 466 6.48 16.74 -21.61
N TYR A 467 5.79 15.60 -21.53
CA TYR A 467 6.04 14.46 -22.40
C TYR A 467 4.77 13.99 -23.13
N LYS A 468 4.96 13.56 -24.39
CA LYS A 468 3.84 13.08 -25.23
C LYS A 468 3.45 11.63 -24.97
N ASN A 469 4.36 10.82 -24.38
CA ASN A 469 4.23 9.37 -24.28
C ASN A 469 4.78 8.77 -22.97
N LEU A 470 4.92 9.60 -21.93
CA LEU A 470 5.37 9.17 -20.61
C LEU A 470 4.22 9.29 -19.61
N TYR A 471 3.82 8.16 -19.03
CA TYR A 471 2.67 8.05 -18.14
C TYR A 471 3.09 7.49 -16.78
N VAL A 472 2.31 7.83 -15.76
CA VAL A 472 2.36 7.23 -14.43
C VAL A 472 1.09 6.40 -14.24
N ALA A 473 1.24 5.20 -13.65
CA ALA A 473 0.11 4.30 -13.44
C ALA A 473 0.22 3.52 -12.12
N ASP A 474 0.13 4.20 -10.99
CA ASP A 474 0.13 3.59 -9.65
C ASP A 474 -0.47 4.51 -8.58
N GLY A 475 -0.22 4.21 -7.30
CA GLY A 475 -0.69 5.03 -6.18
C GLY A 475 -0.18 6.47 -6.15
N SER A 476 0.85 6.82 -6.96
CA SER A 476 1.33 8.21 -7.09
C SER A 476 0.26 9.16 -7.64
N LEU A 477 -0.73 8.64 -8.35
CA LEU A 477 -1.76 9.42 -9.05
C LEU A 477 -2.81 10.06 -8.13
N PHE A 478 -2.94 9.59 -6.90
CA PHE A 478 -3.98 10.09 -5.98
C PHE A 478 -3.91 11.60 -5.81
N PRO A 479 -5.03 12.33 -5.97
CA PRO A 479 -5.06 13.77 -5.72
C PRO A 479 -4.83 14.15 -4.26
N THR A 480 -5.36 13.34 -3.32
CA THR A 480 -5.22 13.50 -1.86
C THR A 480 -5.16 12.14 -1.18
N ALA A 481 -4.94 12.12 0.14
CA ALA A 481 -5.15 10.93 0.96
C ALA A 481 -6.59 10.39 0.78
N SER A 482 -6.72 9.08 0.54
CA SER A 482 -8.04 8.45 0.30
C SER A 482 -8.87 8.29 1.57
N GLY A 483 -8.24 8.29 2.74
CA GLY A 483 -8.92 8.03 4.02
C GLY A 483 -9.44 6.58 4.17
N VAL A 484 -9.16 5.72 3.19
CA VAL A 484 -9.48 4.28 3.17
C VAL A 484 -8.34 3.52 2.48
N ASN A 485 -8.28 2.19 2.63
CA ASN A 485 -7.28 1.33 2.01
C ASN A 485 -7.29 1.50 0.47
N PRO A 486 -6.17 1.87 -0.18
CA PRO A 486 -6.18 2.44 -1.54
C PRO A 486 -6.17 1.42 -2.67
N GLN A 487 -6.00 0.12 -2.39
CA GLN A 487 -5.74 -0.92 -3.39
C GLN A 487 -6.73 -0.89 -4.57
N LEU A 488 -8.03 -0.93 -4.28
CA LEU A 488 -9.07 -0.98 -5.30
C LEU A 488 -9.08 0.28 -6.17
N THR A 489 -8.83 1.42 -5.54
CA THR A 489 -8.75 2.71 -6.25
C THR A 489 -7.51 2.80 -7.15
N ILE A 490 -6.37 2.19 -6.78
CA ILE A 490 -5.19 2.13 -7.66
C ILE A 490 -5.55 1.41 -8.97
N TYR A 491 -6.21 0.25 -8.90
CA TYR A 491 -6.68 -0.45 -10.09
C TYR A 491 -7.61 0.42 -10.94
N ALA A 492 -8.56 1.12 -10.31
CA ALA A 492 -9.55 1.93 -11.02
C ALA A 492 -8.96 3.18 -11.67
N LEU A 493 -8.06 3.90 -10.98
CA LEU A 493 -7.35 5.06 -11.55
C LEU A 493 -6.49 4.64 -12.75
N THR A 494 -5.84 3.49 -12.67
CA THR A 494 -4.95 3.03 -13.74
C THR A 494 -5.72 2.40 -14.91
N ASP A 495 -6.97 1.99 -14.71
CA ASP A 495 -7.90 1.68 -15.82
C ASP A 495 -8.27 2.95 -16.60
N VAL A 496 -8.44 4.13 -15.93
CA VAL A 496 -8.58 5.43 -16.59
C VAL A 496 -7.33 5.78 -17.40
N VAL A 497 -6.14 5.56 -16.84
CA VAL A 497 -4.88 5.79 -17.57
C VAL A 497 -4.79 4.92 -18.82
N ALA A 498 -5.19 3.67 -18.74
CA ALA A 498 -5.20 2.76 -19.89
C ALA A 498 -6.13 3.26 -21.02
N ASP A 499 -7.31 3.76 -20.67
CA ASP A 499 -8.22 4.39 -21.66
C ASP A 499 -7.57 5.62 -22.32
N GLY A 500 -6.90 6.47 -21.51
CA GLY A 500 -6.17 7.63 -22.03
C GLY A 500 -5.06 7.24 -23.01
N ILE A 501 -4.24 6.23 -22.69
CA ILE A 501 -3.19 5.72 -23.59
C ILE A 501 -3.83 5.20 -24.89
N LEU A 502 -4.88 4.39 -24.81
CA LEU A 502 -5.54 3.81 -25.99
C LEU A 502 -6.17 4.88 -26.89
N ALA A 503 -6.63 5.99 -26.33
CA ALA A 503 -7.19 7.10 -27.09
C ALA A 503 -6.13 7.97 -27.78
N GLU A 504 -4.91 8.04 -27.21
CA GLU A 504 -3.81 8.88 -27.71
C GLU A 504 -2.83 8.13 -28.63
N THR A 505 -2.91 6.79 -28.73
CA THR A 505 -2.00 5.92 -29.52
C THR A 505 -2.73 4.93 -30.41
#